data_3f4963268f33175ec53f96a5cb0dfe22
#
_entry.id   3f4963268f33175ec53f96a5cb0dfe22
#
_cell.length_a   1.000
_cell.length_b   1.000
_cell.length_c   1.000
_cell.angle_alpha   90.00
_cell.angle_beta   90.00
_cell.angle_gamma   90.00
#
_symmetry.space_group_name_H-M   'P 1'
#
loop_
_entity.id
_entity.type
_entity.pdbx_description
1 polymer ?
#
loop_
_entity_poly.entity_id
_entity_poly.type
_entity_poly.pdbx_seq_one_letter_code
_entity_poly.pdbx_strand_id
1 'polypeptide(L)'
;SSSIKPFVIDNYLFIITKNDLLVSVDLENGSIIYSYDINQLIADFYNIKKKRAEFKTLMMVNNKLLVFLKNSYLLRFNISGSLDKVSRLPTKIKTHPIVVNKSILYIDKKNQLSILN
;
A
#
# COMPACT_ATOMS: atom_id res chain seq x y z
N SER A 1 2.43 12.59 -8.32
CA SER A 1 1.07 12.11 -8.56
C SER A 1 1.03 10.61 -8.56
N SER A 2 -0.04 10.07 -8.09
CA SER A 2 -0.21 8.63 -8.06
C SER A 2 -0.89 8.14 -9.34
N SER A 3 -0.30 7.12 -9.97
CA SER A 3 -0.94 6.37 -11.04
C SER A 3 -1.68 5.13 -10.50
N ILE A 4 -1.76 5.00 -9.18
CA ILE A 4 -2.41 3.86 -8.53
C ILE A 4 -3.91 3.98 -8.68
N LYS A 5 -4.54 2.91 -9.18
CA LYS A 5 -5.99 2.89 -9.36
C LYS A 5 -6.70 2.85 -8.01
N PRO A 6 -7.82 3.56 -7.87
CA PRO A 6 -8.66 3.42 -6.69
C PRO A 6 -9.12 1.97 -6.51
N PHE A 7 -9.31 1.60 -5.27
CA PHE A 7 -9.71 0.24 -4.92
C PHE A 7 -11.03 0.30 -4.13
N VAL A 8 -12.02 -0.50 -4.54
CA VAL A 8 -13.33 -0.54 -3.89
C VAL A 8 -13.56 -1.91 -3.30
N ILE A 9 -13.95 -1.97 -2.02
CA ILE A 9 -14.42 -3.18 -1.38
C ILE A 9 -15.64 -2.83 -0.52
N ASP A 10 -16.71 -3.62 -0.66
CA ASP A 10 -18.02 -3.30 -0.07
C ASP A 10 -18.42 -1.87 -0.44
N ASN A 11 -18.70 -1.01 0.52
CA ASN A 11 -19.07 0.38 0.29
C ASN A 11 -17.92 1.35 0.55
N TYR A 12 -16.67 0.85 0.53
CA TYR A 12 -15.51 1.69 0.85
C TYR A 12 -14.61 1.83 -0.36
N LEU A 13 -14.24 3.08 -0.63
CA LEU A 13 -13.24 3.43 -1.64
C LEU A 13 -11.92 3.74 -0.94
N PHE A 14 -10.84 3.17 -1.45
CA PHE A 14 -9.48 3.47 -0.99
C PHE A 14 -8.71 4.08 -2.13
N ILE A 15 -8.14 5.26 -1.90
CA ILE A 15 -7.34 5.96 -2.90
C ILE A 15 -6.05 6.49 -2.29
N ILE A 16 -5.04 6.64 -3.14
CA ILE A 16 -3.82 7.37 -2.81
C ILE A 16 -3.82 8.63 -3.66
N THR A 17 -3.83 9.79 -3.01
CA THR A 17 -3.91 11.08 -3.68
C THR A 17 -2.56 11.53 -4.22
N LYS A 18 -2.58 12.62 -4.98
CA LYS A 18 -1.35 13.25 -5.49
C LYS A 18 -0.41 13.70 -4.38
N ASN A 19 -0.96 14.00 -3.21
CA ASN A 19 -0.18 14.44 -2.05
C ASN A 19 0.23 13.28 -1.15
N ASP A 20 0.13 12.05 -1.67
CA ASP A 20 0.53 10.83 -0.97
C ASP A 20 -0.27 10.58 0.31
N LEU A 21 -1.55 10.95 0.28
CA LEU A 21 -2.50 10.62 1.34
C LEU A 21 -3.22 9.33 0.99
N LEU A 22 -3.27 8.41 1.94
CA LEU A 22 -4.17 7.26 1.86
C LEU A 22 -5.52 7.69 2.41
N VAL A 23 -6.54 7.69 1.56
CA VAL A 23 -7.87 8.16 1.92
C VAL A 23 -8.86 7.03 1.77
N SER A 24 -9.73 6.87 2.76
CA SER A 24 -10.88 5.98 2.69
C SER A 24 -12.16 6.79 2.68
N VAL A 25 -13.05 6.47 1.75
CA VAL A 25 -14.33 7.16 1.58
C VAL A 25 -15.45 6.15 1.73
N ASP A 26 -16.48 6.49 2.49
CA ASP A 26 -17.72 5.75 2.55
C ASP A 26 -18.56 6.13 1.34
N LEU A 27 -18.76 5.19 0.41
CA LEU A 27 -19.48 5.44 -0.83
C LEU A 27 -20.99 5.59 -0.63
N GLU A 28 -21.51 5.13 0.50
CA GLU A 28 -22.93 5.25 0.79
C GLU A 28 -23.34 6.71 1.02
N ASN A 29 -22.51 7.48 1.73
CA ASN A 29 -22.80 8.88 2.04
C ASN A 29 -21.74 9.87 1.57
N GLY A 30 -20.65 9.40 0.94
CA GLY A 30 -19.60 10.27 0.43
C GLY A 30 -18.67 10.84 1.47
N SER A 31 -18.75 10.39 2.72
CA SER A 31 -17.90 10.94 3.78
C SER A 31 -16.50 10.33 3.78
N ILE A 32 -15.51 11.13 4.14
CA ILE A 32 -14.15 10.65 4.34
C ILE A 32 -14.08 10.00 5.71
N ILE A 33 -13.68 8.71 5.73
CA ILE A 33 -13.54 7.96 6.96
C ILE A 33 -12.21 8.27 7.63
N TYR A 34 -11.13 8.29 6.83
CA TYR A 34 -9.81 8.68 7.30
C TYR A 34 -8.95 9.18 6.15
N SER A 35 -7.91 9.90 6.53
CA SER A 35 -6.90 10.40 5.60
C SER A 35 -5.55 10.38 6.31
N TYR A 36 -4.58 9.64 5.78
CA TYR A 36 -3.26 9.49 6.37
C TYR A 36 -2.16 9.89 5.40
N ASP A 37 -1.23 10.69 5.88
CA ASP A 37 -0.01 11.03 5.15
C ASP A 37 0.95 9.86 5.24
N ILE A 38 1.09 9.11 4.15
CA ILE A 38 1.91 7.89 4.10
C ILE A 38 3.38 8.22 4.36
N ASN A 39 3.87 9.30 3.79
CA ASN A 39 5.27 9.69 3.96
C ASN A 39 5.59 10.00 5.42
N GLN A 40 4.65 10.64 6.12
CA GLN A 40 4.81 10.93 7.54
C GLN A 40 4.76 9.65 8.38
N LEU A 41 3.87 8.73 8.04
CA LEU A 41 3.79 7.44 8.75
C LEU A 41 5.10 6.66 8.64
N ILE A 42 5.71 6.62 7.46
CA ILE A 42 7.00 5.95 7.25
C ILE A 42 8.09 6.66 8.05
N ALA A 43 8.14 7.98 8.00
CA ALA A 43 9.14 8.76 8.71
C ALA A 43 9.05 8.54 10.22
N ASP A 44 7.82 8.53 10.76
CA ASP A 44 7.60 8.30 12.19
C ASP A 44 8.00 6.88 12.59
N PHE A 45 7.65 5.90 11.75
CA PHE A 45 7.97 4.49 12.05
C PHE A 45 9.48 4.26 12.15
N TYR A 46 10.25 4.85 11.25
CA TYR A 46 11.70 4.68 11.21
C TYR A 46 12.46 5.75 11.98
N ASN A 47 11.76 6.74 12.55
CA ASN A 47 12.37 7.89 13.21
C ASN A 47 13.40 8.60 12.30
N ILE A 48 12.97 8.88 11.09
CA ILE A 48 13.79 9.54 10.07
C ILE A 48 13.07 10.78 9.57
N LYS A 49 13.80 11.61 8.80
CA LYS A 49 13.21 12.78 8.16
C LYS A 49 12.22 12.36 7.08
N LYS A 50 11.08 13.06 7.03
CA LYS A 50 10.06 12.83 6.02
C LYS A 50 10.63 13.06 4.63
N LYS A 51 10.37 12.12 3.73
CA LYS A 51 10.70 12.21 2.31
C LYS A 51 9.60 11.56 1.48
N ARG A 52 9.54 11.95 0.20
CA ARG A 52 8.50 11.44 -0.67
C ARG A 52 8.77 9.99 -1.06
N ALA A 53 7.77 9.13 -0.88
CA ALA A 53 7.80 7.75 -1.36
C ALA A 53 7.25 7.68 -2.79
N GLU A 54 7.68 6.67 -3.53
CA GLU A 54 7.12 6.34 -4.82
C GLU A 54 6.30 5.06 -4.70
N PHE A 55 5.05 5.12 -5.15
CA PHE A 55 4.10 4.02 -5.01
C PHE A 55 4.14 3.11 -6.22
N LYS A 56 4.02 1.82 -5.97
CA LYS A 56 3.94 0.79 -7.01
C LYS A 56 2.51 0.32 -7.20
N THR A 57 1.87 -0.15 -6.14
CA THR A 57 0.51 -0.65 -6.21
C THR A 57 -0.15 -0.71 -4.83
N LEU A 58 -1.45 -0.76 -4.85
CA LEU A 58 -2.32 -0.88 -3.68
C LEU A 58 -3.18 -2.11 -3.88
N MET A 59 -3.26 -2.99 -2.88
CA MET A 59 -4.11 -4.17 -2.95
C MET A 59 -4.63 -4.57 -1.58
N MET A 60 -5.65 -5.42 -1.57
CA MET A 60 -6.18 -5.95 -0.32
C MET A 60 -5.99 -7.47 -0.27
N VAL A 61 -5.47 -7.94 0.86
CA VAL A 61 -5.26 -9.37 1.12
C VAL A 61 -5.63 -9.64 2.58
N ASN A 62 -6.53 -10.59 2.81
CA ASN A 62 -6.94 -11.01 4.17
C ASN A 62 -7.39 -9.82 5.05
N ASN A 63 -8.22 -8.93 4.51
CA ASN A 63 -8.70 -7.74 5.21
C ASN A 63 -7.60 -6.77 5.65
N LYS A 64 -6.44 -6.85 4.99
CA LYS A 64 -5.35 -5.89 5.16
C LYS A 64 -5.12 -5.16 3.87
N LEU A 65 -4.90 -3.87 3.98
CA LEU A 65 -4.57 -3.02 2.84
C LEU A 65 -3.05 -2.99 2.70
N LEU A 66 -2.56 -3.39 1.54
CA LEU A 66 -1.13 -3.47 1.26
C LEU A 66 -0.74 -2.37 0.29
N VAL A 67 0.27 -1.58 0.67
CA VAL A 67 0.82 -0.52 -0.18
C VAL A 67 2.25 -0.88 -0.51
N PHE A 68 2.51 -1.19 -1.78
CA PHE A 68 3.84 -1.52 -2.28
C PHE A 68 4.52 -0.25 -2.79
N LEU A 69 5.74 -0.03 -2.34
CA LEU A 69 6.56 1.10 -2.77
C LEU A 69 7.65 0.62 -3.72
N LYS A 70 8.11 1.50 -4.60
CA LYS A 70 9.15 1.16 -5.58
C LYS A 70 10.51 0.87 -4.94
N ASN A 71 10.73 1.36 -3.73
CA ASN A 71 12.00 1.18 -3.00
C ASN A 71 12.05 -0.10 -2.16
N SER A 72 11.21 -1.08 -2.45
CA SER A 72 11.13 -2.38 -1.77
C SER A 72 10.40 -2.36 -0.42
N TYR A 73 9.81 -1.26 -0.02
CA TYR A 73 8.99 -1.24 1.19
C TYR A 73 7.57 -1.71 0.90
N LEU A 74 7.02 -2.43 1.86
CA LEU A 74 5.63 -2.85 1.88
C LEU A 74 5.00 -2.36 3.18
N LEU A 75 3.95 -1.57 3.04
CA LEU A 75 3.17 -1.08 4.17
C LEU A 75 1.90 -1.90 4.28
N ARG A 76 1.59 -2.36 5.48
CA ARG A 76 0.36 -3.08 5.75
C ARG A 76 -0.51 -2.28 6.70
N PHE A 77 -1.72 -1.97 6.27
CA PHE A 77 -2.69 -1.21 7.04
C PHE A 77 -3.87 -2.09 7.41
N ASN A 78 -4.39 -1.89 8.60
CA ASN A 78 -5.72 -2.37 8.94
C ASN A 78 -6.76 -1.61 8.10
N ILE A 79 -7.94 -2.19 7.91
CA ILE A 79 -9.01 -1.51 7.17
C ILE A 79 -9.38 -0.17 7.83
N SER A 80 -9.26 -0.07 9.15
CA SER A 80 -9.48 1.18 9.87
C SER A 80 -8.48 2.28 9.55
N GLY A 81 -7.40 1.96 8.83
CA GLY A 81 -6.38 2.91 8.43
C GLY A 81 -5.14 2.94 9.31
N SER A 82 -5.13 2.24 10.44
CA SER A 82 -3.94 2.20 11.27
C SER A 82 -2.84 1.37 10.61
N LEU A 83 -1.61 1.87 10.68
CA LEU A 83 -0.45 1.16 10.15
C LEU A 83 -0.17 -0.06 11.05
N ASP A 84 -0.18 -1.24 10.45
CA ASP A 84 -0.02 -2.50 11.15
C ASP A 84 1.44 -2.99 11.09
N LYS A 85 2.06 -2.87 9.92
CA LYS A 85 3.42 -3.36 9.74
C LYS A 85 4.11 -2.65 8.58
N VAL A 86 5.41 -2.42 8.72
CA VAL A 86 6.28 -2.00 7.63
C VAL A 86 7.30 -3.10 7.42
N SER A 87 7.40 -3.60 6.19
CA SER A 87 8.34 -4.64 5.82
C SER A 87 9.23 -4.14 4.69
N ARG A 88 10.45 -4.65 4.66
CA ARG A 88 11.34 -4.43 3.51
C ARG A 88 11.48 -5.74 2.77
N LEU A 89 11.13 -5.72 1.48
CA LEU A 89 11.27 -6.90 0.63
C LEU A 89 12.76 -7.16 0.35
N PRO A 90 13.16 -8.42 0.21
CA PRO A 90 14.58 -8.75 -0.04
C PRO A 90 15.09 -8.19 -1.36
N THR A 91 14.21 -8.01 -2.35
CA THR A 91 14.58 -7.46 -3.65
C THR A 91 13.49 -6.51 -4.14
N LYS A 92 13.86 -5.60 -5.04
CA LYS A 92 12.89 -4.66 -5.63
C LYS A 92 11.94 -5.39 -6.56
N ILE A 93 10.68 -4.95 -6.55
CA ILE A 93 9.64 -5.49 -7.41
C ILE A 93 9.81 -4.98 -8.83
N LYS A 94 9.77 -5.89 -9.80
CA LYS A 94 9.77 -5.56 -11.22
C LYS A 94 8.37 -5.50 -11.80
N THR A 95 7.53 -6.49 -11.45
CA THR A 95 6.15 -6.58 -11.95
C THR A 95 5.16 -6.21 -10.85
N HIS A 96 3.92 -5.93 -11.24
CA HIS A 96 2.86 -5.77 -10.26
C HIS A 96 2.62 -7.11 -9.57
N PRO A 97 2.51 -7.14 -8.23
CA PRO A 97 2.22 -8.37 -7.52
C PRO A 97 0.81 -8.87 -7.81
N ILE A 98 0.64 -10.18 -7.74
CA ILE A 98 -0.67 -10.82 -7.85
C ILE A 98 -0.91 -11.68 -6.61
N VAL A 99 -2.18 -11.94 -6.31
CA VAL A 99 -2.57 -12.76 -5.16
C VAL A 99 -3.06 -14.11 -5.66
N VAL A 100 -2.48 -15.18 -5.12
CA VAL A 100 -2.90 -16.55 -5.40
C VAL A 100 -2.96 -17.31 -4.07
N ASN A 101 -4.15 -17.79 -3.69
CA ASN A 101 -4.35 -18.55 -2.45
C ASN A 101 -3.75 -17.87 -1.21
N LYS A 102 -4.00 -16.57 -1.05
CA LYS A 102 -3.50 -15.75 0.07
C LYS A 102 -2.00 -15.50 0.05
N SER A 103 -1.29 -15.97 -0.98
CA SER A 103 0.11 -15.65 -1.20
C SER A 103 0.23 -14.55 -2.23
N ILE A 104 1.26 -13.74 -2.11
CA ILE A 104 1.55 -12.66 -3.04
C ILE A 104 2.75 -13.09 -3.88
N LEU A 105 2.57 -13.04 -5.20
CA LEU A 105 3.60 -13.44 -6.16
C LEU A 105 4.04 -12.22 -6.96
N TYR A 106 5.33 -12.09 -7.17
CA TYR A 106 5.88 -11.03 -8.03
C TYR A 106 7.21 -11.46 -8.64
N ILE A 107 7.56 -10.83 -9.75
CA ILE A 107 8.89 -10.97 -10.34
C ILE A 107 9.76 -9.82 -9.84
N ASP A 108 10.91 -10.13 -9.30
CA ASP A 108 11.82 -9.13 -8.77
C ASP A 108 12.77 -8.60 -9.86
N LYS A 109 13.61 -7.64 -9.50
CA LYS A 109 14.56 -7.01 -10.44
C LYS A 109 15.65 -7.97 -10.92
N LYS A 110 15.81 -9.10 -10.27
CA LYS A 110 16.74 -10.18 -10.69
C LYS A 110 16.06 -11.22 -11.57
N ASN A 111 14.82 -10.97 -12.01
CA ASN A 111 13.99 -11.88 -12.81
C ASN A 111 13.67 -13.20 -12.08
N GLN A 112 13.62 -13.15 -10.77
CA GLN A 112 13.25 -14.30 -9.95
C GLN A 112 11.82 -14.18 -9.47
N LEU A 113 11.09 -15.30 -9.43
CA LEU A 113 9.76 -15.33 -8.83
C LEU A 113 9.91 -15.31 -7.31
N SER A 114 9.24 -14.34 -6.68
CA SER A 114 9.22 -14.22 -5.23
C SER A 114 7.81 -14.42 -4.71
N ILE A 115 7.70 -15.04 -3.54
CA ILE A 115 6.44 -15.38 -2.88
C ILE A 115 6.45 -14.77 -1.48
N LEU A 116 5.39 -14.03 -1.17
CA LEU A 116 5.13 -13.52 0.18
C LEU A 116 3.90 -14.22 0.73
N ASN A 117 4.01 -14.74 1.93
CA ASN A 117 2.89 -15.39 2.60
C ASN A 117 2.33 -14.53 3.73
#